data_791bc7e1b465627f906eaaf7ce073d5d
#
_entry.id   791bc7e1b465627f906eaaf7ce073d5d
#
_cell.length_a   1.000
_cell.length_b   1.000
_cell.length_c   1.000
_cell.angle_alpha   90.00
_cell.angle_beta   90.00
_cell.angle_gamma   90.00
#
_symmetry.space_group_name_H-M   'P 1'
#
loop_
_entity.id
_entity.type
_entity.pdbx_description
1 polymer ?
#
loop_
_entity_poly.entity_id
_entity_poly.type
_entity_poly.pdbx_seq_one_letter_code
_entity_poly.pdbx_strand_id
1 'polypeptide(L)'
;MLVPMLDLALGAAAQAGAERIVLGMAHRGRLNVLAHFVGVGYEEIIREFEGIEAKGAFIVEGTGDVKYHHGAEGQRSLPDGSEIRVTLAPNPSHLEFVNPVVEGMVRALQHRGEEQESERDTRAVVPILIHGDAAFAGEGVVAETLNLGRLGGYTTGGTVHIIVNNQLGFTTLPSDGRSTRYSSDLA
;
A
#
# COMPACT_ATOMS: atom_id res chain seq x y z
N MET A 1 -14.47 8.38 1.05
CA MET A 1 -13.47 9.03 1.94
C MET A 1 -12.03 8.57 1.66
N LEU A 2 -11.78 7.30 1.28
CA LEU A 2 -10.42 6.77 1.10
C LEU A 2 -9.60 7.57 0.07
N VAL A 3 -10.11 7.77 -1.15
CA VAL A 3 -9.35 8.46 -2.22
C VAL A 3 -8.94 9.89 -1.82
N PRO A 4 -9.83 10.75 -1.26
CA PRO A 4 -9.41 12.06 -0.75
C PRO A 4 -8.37 11.99 0.38
N MET A 5 -8.44 10.98 1.26
CA MET A 5 -7.42 10.79 2.32
C MET A 5 -6.07 10.44 1.72
N LEU A 6 -6.03 9.56 0.73
CA LEU A 6 -4.81 9.21 0.02
C LEU A 6 -4.20 10.41 -0.71
N ASP A 7 -5.04 11.22 -1.34
CA ASP A 7 -4.60 12.43 -2.05
C ASP A 7 -3.97 13.45 -1.09
N LEU A 8 -4.59 13.67 0.07
CA LEU A 8 -4.03 14.52 1.12
C LEU A 8 -2.72 13.96 1.69
N ALA A 9 -2.65 12.65 1.96
CA ALA A 9 -1.43 12.01 2.46
C ALA A 9 -0.29 12.11 1.45
N LEU A 10 -0.58 11.92 0.16
CA LEU A 10 0.37 12.09 -0.93
C LEU A 10 0.90 13.52 -1.00
N GLY A 11 0.00 14.52 -0.94
CA GLY A 11 0.39 15.93 -0.95
C GLY A 11 1.27 16.30 0.25
N ALA A 12 0.93 15.80 1.46
CA ALA A 12 1.74 16.03 2.66
C ALA A 12 3.12 15.35 2.56
N ALA A 13 3.18 14.13 2.04
CA ALA A 13 4.43 13.41 1.84
C ALA A 13 5.34 14.15 0.84
N ALA A 14 4.79 14.60 -0.27
CA ALA A 14 5.53 15.36 -1.28
C ALA A 14 6.07 16.69 -0.72
N GLN A 15 5.26 17.42 0.05
CA GLN A 15 5.71 18.64 0.73
C GLN A 15 6.84 18.37 1.75
N ALA A 16 6.88 17.16 2.33
CA ALA A 16 7.95 16.71 3.21
C ALA A 16 9.20 16.20 2.45
N GLY A 17 9.17 16.19 1.12
CA GLY A 17 10.28 15.81 0.27
C GLY A 17 10.21 14.37 -0.26
N ALA A 18 9.07 13.70 -0.19
CA ALA A 18 8.93 12.38 -0.76
C ALA A 18 8.84 12.43 -2.31
N GLU A 19 9.58 11.55 -2.93
CA GLU A 19 9.65 11.36 -4.39
C GLU A 19 8.76 10.19 -4.84
N ARG A 20 8.43 9.28 -3.89
CA ARG A 20 7.64 8.08 -4.16
C ARG A 20 6.79 7.67 -2.97
N ILE A 21 5.62 7.13 -3.28
CA ILE A 21 4.79 6.36 -2.34
C ILE A 21 4.74 4.91 -2.77
N VAL A 22 4.93 3.99 -1.83
CA VAL A 22 4.64 2.57 -2.04
C VAL A 22 3.42 2.20 -1.21
N LEU A 23 2.39 1.72 -1.92
CA LEU A 23 1.09 1.41 -1.36
C LEU A 23 0.90 -0.11 -1.23
N GLY A 24 0.46 -0.57 -0.08
CA GLY A 24 0.00 -1.93 0.16
C GLY A 24 -1.47 -1.95 0.54
N MET A 25 -2.24 -2.86 -0.03
CA MET A 25 -3.64 -3.05 0.32
C MET A 25 -4.17 -4.41 -0.11
N ALA A 26 -5.22 -4.87 0.55
CA ALA A 26 -5.99 -6.04 0.14
C ALA A 26 -6.88 -5.72 -1.09
N HIS A 27 -7.67 -6.70 -1.48
CA HIS A 27 -8.52 -6.64 -2.70
C HIS A 27 -9.66 -5.62 -2.64
N ARG A 28 -10.24 -5.37 -1.44
CA ARG A 28 -11.44 -4.53 -1.32
C ARG A 28 -11.13 -3.07 -1.62
N GLY A 29 -11.81 -2.52 -2.63
CA GLY A 29 -11.59 -1.16 -3.10
C GLY A 29 -10.33 -0.97 -3.96
N ARG A 30 -9.58 -2.04 -4.28
CA ARG A 30 -8.32 -1.96 -5.02
C ARG A 30 -8.49 -1.36 -6.42
N LEU A 31 -9.53 -1.75 -7.16
CA LEU A 31 -9.81 -1.17 -8.48
C LEU A 31 -10.07 0.34 -8.40
N ASN A 32 -10.74 0.79 -7.34
CA ASN A 32 -10.97 2.21 -7.11
C ASN A 32 -9.65 2.97 -6.84
N VAL A 33 -8.74 2.38 -6.08
CA VAL A 33 -7.40 2.93 -5.83
C VAL A 33 -6.56 2.92 -7.12
N LEU A 34 -6.59 1.82 -7.90
CA LEU A 34 -5.93 1.73 -9.20
C LEU A 34 -6.37 2.87 -10.13
N ALA A 35 -7.68 3.06 -10.31
CA ALA A 35 -8.21 4.05 -11.23
C ALA A 35 -7.98 5.50 -10.74
N HIS A 36 -8.28 5.79 -9.47
CA HIS A 36 -8.37 7.16 -8.98
C HIS A 36 -7.14 7.66 -8.23
N PHE A 37 -6.28 6.75 -7.78
CA PHE A 37 -5.07 7.13 -7.04
C PHE A 37 -3.79 6.78 -7.79
N VAL A 38 -3.66 5.56 -8.31
CA VAL A 38 -2.51 5.17 -9.13
C VAL A 38 -2.59 5.80 -10.53
N GLY A 39 -3.80 5.96 -11.07
CA GLY A 39 -4.04 6.58 -12.38
C GLY A 39 -4.09 5.57 -13.53
N VAL A 40 -4.38 4.30 -13.23
CA VAL A 40 -4.59 3.28 -14.28
C VAL A 40 -5.91 3.55 -15.01
N GLY A 41 -5.85 3.63 -16.33
CA GLY A 41 -7.03 3.89 -17.16
C GLY A 41 -8.07 2.78 -17.06
N TYR A 42 -9.36 3.13 -17.09
CA TYR A 42 -10.45 2.14 -17.07
C TYR A 42 -10.36 1.13 -18.21
N GLU A 43 -9.95 1.57 -19.39
CA GLU A 43 -9.75 0.69 -20.54
C GLU A 43 -8.69 -0.39 -20.25
N GLU A 44 -7.59 0.00 -19.62
CA GLU A 44 -6.52 -0.91 -19.23
C GLU A 44 -6.99 -1.92 -18.18
N ILE A 45 -7.74 -1.46 -17.18
CA ILE A 45 -8.36 -2.32 -16.17
C ILE A 45 -9.31 -3.34 -16.84
N ILE A 46 -10.16 -2.89 -17.77
CA ILE A 46 -11.11 -3.77 -18.46
C ILE A 46 -10.38 -4.79 -19.33
N ARG A 47 -9.38 -4.37 -20.10
CA ARG A 47 -8.55 -5.28 -20.91
C ARG A 47 -7.92 -6.37 -20.08
N GLU A 48 -7.40 -6.01 -18.88
CA GLU A 48 -6.83 -6.99 -17.97
C GLU A 48 -7.88 -8.04 -17.54
N PHE A 49 -9.12 -7.63 -17.28
CA PHE A 49 -10.22 -8.57 -16.98
C PHE A 49 -10.61 -9.45 -18.16
N GLU A 50 -10.51 -8.96 -19.38
CA GLU A 50 -10.78 -9.72 -20.62
C GLU A 50 -9.65 -10.69 -21.00
N GLY A 51 -8.51 -10.66 -20.30
CA GLY A 51 -7.35 -11.50 -20.60
C GLY A 51 -6.54 -11.03 -21.79
N ILE A 52 -6.71 -9.79 -22.20
CA ILE A 52 -5.91 -9.12 -23.22
C ILE A 52 -4.68 -8.55 -22.50
N GLU A 53 -3.47 -8.93 -22.94
CA GLU A 53 -2.24 -8.40 -22.34
C GLU A 53 -2.28 -6.87 -22.25
N ALA A 54 -2.35 -6.35 -21.05
CA ALA A 54 -2.25 -4.93 -20.78
C ALA A 54 -0.77 -4.51 -20.89
N LYS A 55 -0.48 -3.63 -21.85
CA LYS A 55 0.83 -2.98 -21.94
C LYS A 55 0.72 -1.67 -21.18
N GLY A 56 1.30 -1.57 -20.00
CA GLY A 56 1.24 -0.31 -19.30
C GLY A 56 1.58 -0.37 -17.81
N ALA A 57 0.75 0.24 -16.99
CA ALA A 57 1.00 0.49 -15.57
C ALA A 57 1.03 -0.76 -14.68
N PHE A 58 0.52 -1.91 -15.17
CA PHE A 58 0.48 -3.14 -14.37
C PHE A 58 1.84 -3.82 -14.27
N ILE A 59 2.20 -4.20 -13.04
CA ILE A 59 3.35 -5.06 -12.74
C ILE A 59 2.81 -6.50 -12.79
N VAL A 60 3.10 -7.21 -13.86
CA VAL A 60 2.66 -8.60 -14.07
C VAL A 60 3.83 -9.52 -13.75
N GLU A 61 3.77 -10.20 -12.61
CA GLU A 61 4.70 -11.25 -12.24
C GLU A 61 3.93 -12.58 -12.11
N GLY A 62 4.22 -13.50 -13.02
CA GLY A 62 3.67 -14.85 -12.99
C GLY A 62 2.35 -15.04 -13.75
N THR A 63 2.02 -16.30 -14.02
CA THR A 63 0.79 -16.72 -14.67
C THR A 63 -0.10 -17.44 -13.66
N GLY A 64 -1.38 -17.07 -13.56
CA GLY A 64 -2.38 -17.81 -12.80
C GLY A 64 -2.87 -17.16 -11.52
N ASP A 65 -2.41 -15.97 -11.18
CA ASP A 65 -2.97 -15.21 -10.06
C ASP A 65 -4.25 -14.46 -10.45
N VAL A 66 -5.01 -14.04 -9.45
CA VAL A 66 -6.23 -13.25 -9.65
C VAL A 66 -5.84 -11.85 -10.12
N LYS A 67 -6.39 -11.41 -11.23
CA LYS A 67 -5.97 -10.19 -11.94
C LYS A 67 -5.96 -8.92 -11.08
N TYR A 68 -6.86 -8.79 -10.11
CA TYR A 68 -6.85 -7.65 -9.19
C TYR A 68 -5.78 -7.73 -8.08
N HIS A 69 -4.97 -8.78 -8.03
CA HIS A 69 -3.78 -8.85 -7.16
C HIS A 69 -2.54 -8.24 -7.79
N HIS A 70 -2.56 -7.95 -9.09
CA HIS A 70 -1.42 -7.33 -9.77
C HIS A 70 -1.06 -5.99 -9.14
N GLY A 71 0.24 -5.69 -9.10
CA GLY A 71 0.75 -4.37 -8.78
C GLY A 71 0.56 -3.40 -9.94
N ALA A 72 0.76 -2.13 -9.68
CA ALA A 72 0.74 -1.10 -10.70
C ALA A 72 1.63 0.09 -10.31
N GLU A 73 2.14 0.79 -11.32
CA GLU A 73 2.86 2.05 -11.14
C GLU A 73 2.19 3.18 -11.90
N GLY A 74 2.20 4.36 -11.30
CA GLY A 74 1.72 5.57 -11.91
C GLY A 74 2.46 6.80 -11.40
N GLN A 75 2.16 7.94 -12.02
CA GLN A 75 2.64 9.26 -11.61
C GLN A 75 1.46 10.17 -11.30
N ARG A 76 1.63 10.99 -10.28
CA ARG A 76 0.63 11.96 -9.84
C ARG A 76 1.23 13.35 -9.91
N SER A 77 0.58 14.23 -10.67
CA SER A 77 0.93 15.66 -10.71
C SER A 77 0.40 16.36 -9.47
N LEU A 78 1.24 17.19 -8.89
CA LEU A 78 0.92 18.01 -7.72
C LEU A 78 0.49 19.42 -8.15
N PRO A 79 -0.17 20.19 -7.28
CA PRO A 79 -0.63 21.54 -7.59
C PRO A 79 0.49 22.52 -7.98
N ASP A 80 1.72 22.28 -7.54
CA ASP A 80 2.92 23.06 -7.88
C ASP A 80 3.58 22.64 -9.20
N GLY A 81 3.00 21.67 -9.90
CA GLY A 81 3.51 21.14 -11.18
C GLY A 81 4.59 20.06 -11.02
N SER A 82 5.01 19.73 -9.82
CA SER A 82 5.90 18.60 -9.58
C SER A 82 5.15 17.26 -9.70
N GLU A 83 5.89 16.18 -9.81
CA GLU A 83 5.33 14.83 -9.92
C GLU A 83 5.86 13.93 -8.81
N ILE A 84 4.99 13.05 -8.31
CA ILE A 84 5.35 12.01 -7.36
C ILE A 84 4.96 10.64 -7.92
N ARG A 85 5.85 9.67 -7.78
CA ARG A 85 5.60 8.30 -8.22
C ARG A 85 4.78 7.53 -7.20
N VAL A 86 3.81 6.76 -7.67
CA VAL A 86 2.98 5.89 -6.84
C VAL A 86 3.14 4.46 -7.33
N THR A 87 3.54 3.56 -6.45
CA THR A 87 3.65 2.13 -6.70
C THR A 87 2.64 1.41 -5.81
N LEU A 88 1.70 0.68 -6.39
CA LEU A 88 0.83 -0.25 -5.68
C LEU A 88 1.47 -1.65 -5.76
N ALA A 89 1.90 -2.17 -4.62
CA ALA A 89 2.51 -3.50 -4.57
C ALA A 89 1.53 -4.60 -4.98
N PRO A 90 1.97 -5.64 -5.71
CA PRO A 90 1.18 -6.84 -5.88
C PRO A 90 0.93 -7.49 -4.51
N ASN A 91 -0.21 -8.17 -4.36
CA ASN A 91 -0.54 -8.80 -3.08
C ASN A 91 -1.13 -10.20 -3.28
N PRO A 92 -0.91 -11.14 -2.33
CA PRO A 92 -1.59 -12.43 -2.34
C PRO A 92 -3.03 -12.30 -1.82
N SER A 93 -3.80 -13.38 -1.93
CA SER A 93 -5.14 -13.48 -1.29
C SER A 93 -5.09 -13.47 0.24
N HIS A 94 -3.93 -13.76 0.84
CA HIS A 94 -3.73 -13.71 2.28
C HIS A 94 -3.70 -12.26 2.73
N LEU A 95 -4.68 -11.86 3.53
CA LEU A 95 -4.81 -10.50 4.04
C LEU A 95 -3.59 -10.13 4.90
N GLU A 96 -3.18 -8.86 4.82
CA GLU A 96 -2.08 -8.24 5.58
C GLU A 96 -0.66 -8.75 5.25
N PHE A 97 -0.49 -9.82 4.47
CA PHE A 97 0.84 -10.34 4.12
C PHE A 97 1.66 -9.41 3.21
N VAL A 98 1.00 -8.49 2.52
CA VAL A 98 1.67 -7.44 1.74
C VAL A 98 2.39 -6.41 2.62
N ASN A 99 2.03 -6.29 3.90
CA ASN A 99 2.56 -5.26 4.79
C ASN A 99 4.09 -5.33 4.91
N PRO A 100 4.71 -6.45 5.36
CA PRO A 100 6.17 -6.54 5.45
C PRO A 100 6.84 -6.49 4.07
N VAL A 101 6.15 -6.88 2.99
CA VAL A 101 6.67 -6.76 1.62
C VAL A 101 6.83 -5.28 1.24
N VAL A 102 5.82 -4.45 1.51
CA VAL A 102 5.90 -3.00 1.27
C VAL A 102 7.01 -2.35 2.09
N GLU A 103 7.16 -2.73 3.36
CA GLU A 103 8.25 -2.23 4.19
C GLU A 103 9.63 -2.58 3.59
N GLY A 104 9.79 -3.81 3.11
CA GLY A 104 11.02 -4.24 2.42
C GLY A 104 11.27 -3.47 1.11
N MET A 105 10.24 -3.27 0.28
CA MET A 105 10.32 -2.49 -0.95
C MET A 105 10.74 -1.03 -0.66
N VAL A 106 10.08 -0.40 0.31
CA VAL A 106 10.38 0.99 0.70
C VAL A 106 11.82 1.10 1.20
N ARG A 107 12.23 0.19 2.09
CA ARG A 107 13.58 0.18 2.62
C ARG A 107 14.63 0.08 1.51
N ALA A 108 14.43 -0.79 0.53
CA ALA A 108 15.32 -0.92 -0.62
C ALA A 108 15.37 0.36 -1.47
N LEU A 109 14.21 0.97 -1.74
CA LEU A 109 14.10 2.18 -2.54
C LEU A 109 14.63 3.45 -1.84
N GLN A 110 14.76 3.45 -0.52
CA GLN A 110 15.36 4.54 0.25
C GLN A 110 16.88 4.61 0.16
N HIS A 111 17.55 3.56 -0.33
CA HIS A 111 19.00 3.58 -0.57
C HIS A 111 19.30 4.32 -1.88
N ARG A 112 20.24 5.26 -1.84
CA ARG A 112 20.64 6.12 -2.98
C ARG A 112 21.91 5.64 -3.68
N GLY A 113 22.21 4.38 -3.71
CA GLY A 113 23.39 3.84 -4.39
C GLY A 113 23.42 2.33 -4.43
N GLU A 114 24.34 1.77 -5.22
CA GLU A 114 24.51 0.32 -5.39
C GLU A 114 25.26 -0.34 -4.22
N GLU A 115 25.95 0.44 -3.39
CA GLU A 115 26.71 -0.08 -2.25
C GLU A 115 25.83 -0.21 -1.00
N GLN A 116 26.03 -1.27 -0.24
CA GLN A 116 25.31 -1.57 1.00
C GLN A 116 25.44 -0.49 2.08
N GLU A 117 26.48 0.34 2.00
CA GLU A 117 26.75 1.47 2.91
C GLU A 117 26.26 2.82 2.36
N SER A 118 25.52 2.82 1.24
CA SER A 118 24.96 4.06 0.70
C SER A 118 23.98 4.70 1.69
N GLU A 119 24.04 6.02 1.77
CA GLU A 119 23.20 6.81 2.67
C GLU A 119 21.72 6.57 2.34
N ARG A 120 20.94 6.21 3.34
CA ARG A 120 19.51 5.96 3.22
C ARG A 120 18.72 7.23 3.52
N ASP A 121 17.90 7.68 2.57
CA ASP A 121 16.96 8.78 2.77
C ASP A 121 15.56 8.28 3.08
N THR A 122 15.21 8.25 4.37
CA THR A 122 13.92 7.77 4.84
C THR A 122 12.74 8.66 4.43
N ARG A 123 12.99 9.89 3.95
CA ARG A 123 11.95 10.80 3.48
C ARG A 123 11.62 10.61 2.01
N ALA A 124 12.57 10.10 1.22
CA ALA A 124 12.40 9.96 -0.22
C ALA A 124 11.27 9.01 -0.63
N VAL A 125 11.01 7.98 0.17
CA VAL A 125 9.97 6.98 -0.11
C VAL A 125 9.13 6.71 1.12
N VAL A 126 7.81 6.86 1.01
CA VAL A 126 6.85 6.72 2.12
C VAL A 126 5.96 5.50 1.91
N PRO A 127 5.91 4.55 2.87
CA PRO A 127 4.97 3.45 2.84
C PRO A 127 3.59 3.89 3.31
N ILE A 128 2.54 3.45 2.60
CA ILE A 128 1.13 3.58 3.01
C ILE A 128 0.49 2.21 2.96
N LEU A 129 -0.08 1.76 4.07
CA LEU A 129 -0.77 0.49 4.19
C LEU A 129 -2.26 0.71 4.46
N ILE A 130 -3.11 0.11 3.62
CA ILE A 130 -4.56 0.19 3.73
C ILE A 130 -5.10 -1.15 4.20
N HIS A 131 -5.80 -1.13 5.32
CA HIS A 131 -6.28 -2.31 6.04
C HIS A 131 -7.80 -2.38 6.08
N GLY A 132 -8.33 -3.60 6.17
CA GLY A 132 -9.66 -3.85 6.70
C GLY A 132 -9.62 -3.94 8.22
N ASP A 133 -10.67 -3.48 8.89
CA ASP A 133 -10.72 -3.42 10.37
C ASP A 133 -10.61 -4.79 11.05
N ALA A 134 -11.26 -5.81 10.49
CA ALA A 134 -11.21 -7.16 11.03
C ALA A 134 -9.82 -7.80 10.86
N ALA A 135 -9.20 -7.63 9.68
CA ALA A 135 -7.88 -8.16 9.38
C ALA A 135 -6.80 -7.46 10.22
N PHE A 136 -6.86 -6.13 10.36
CA PHE A 136 -5.89 -5.37 11.14
C PHE A 136 -5.81 -5.86 12.59
N ALA A 137 -6.95 -6.09 13.23
CA ALA A 137 -6.98 -6.57 14.62
C ALA A 137 -6.76 -8.09 14.74
N GLY A 138 -7.07 -8.87 13.71
CA GLY A 138 -7.10 -10.34 13.77
C GLY A 138 -5.90 -11.06 13.18
N GLU A 139 -5.11 -10.40 12.32
CA GLU A 139 -3.98 -11.04 11.63
C GLU A 139 -2.66 -10.71 12.35
N GLY A 140 -2.00 -11.73 12.90
CA GLY A 140 -0.76 -11.58 13.67
C GLY A 140 0.37 -10.86 12.92
N VAL A 141 0.43 -11.00 11.59
CA VAL A 141 1.41 -10.32 10.73
C VAL A 141 1.36 -8.79 10.84
N VAL A 142 0.22 -8.21 11.23
CA VAL A 142 0.10 -6.76 11.48
C VAL A 142 0.97 -6.36 12.68
N ALA A 143 0.83 -7.08 13.79
CA ALA A 143 1.64 -6.82 14.99
C ALA A 143 3.13 -7.04 14.70
N GLU A 144 3.49 -8.07 13.93
CA GLU A 144 4.87 -8.32 13.51
C GLU A 144 5.40 -7.16 12.65
N THR A 145 4.62 -6.66 11.69
CA THR A 145 5.00 -5.51 10.85
C THR A 145 5.20 -4.25 11.69
N LEU A 146 4.29 -3.95 12.61
CA LEU A 146 4.43 -2.82 13.55
C LEU A 146 5.70 -2.93 14.40
N ASN A 147 6.05 -4.15 14.84
CA ASN A 147 7.28 -4.40 15.60
C ASN A 147 8.54 -4.10 14.78
N LEU A 148 8.53 -4.28 13.46
CA LEU A 148 9.67 -3.95 12.59
C LEU A 148 9.96 -2.45 12.54
N GLY A 149 8.95 -1.60 12.77
CA GLY A 149 9.01 -0.17 12.55
C GLY A 149 10.13 0.58 13.28
N ARG A 150 10.60 0.06 14.42
CA ARG A 150 11.71 0.67 15.20
C ARG A 150 13.00 -0.15 15.24
N LEU A 151 13.04 -1.29 14.55
CA LEU A 151 14.25 -2.12 14.48
C LEU A 151 15.20 -1.55 13.43
N GLY A 152 16.45 -1.29 13.81
CA GLY A 152 17.44 -0.66 12.92
C GLY A 152 17.66 -1.39 11.59
N GLY A 153 17.54 -2.71 11.56
CA GLY A 153 17.63 -3.54 10.35
C GLY A 153 16.42 -3.44 9.41
N TYR A 154 15.26 -2.94 9.89
CA TYR A 154 13.99 -3.02 9.17
C TYR A 154 13.31 -1.66 8.99
N THR A 155 13.49 -0.71 9.90
CA THR A 155 12.77 0.57 9.90
C THR A 155 12.85 1.30 8.56
N THR A 156 11.74 1.86 8.14
CA THR A 156 11.59 2.73 6.95
C THR A 156 11.45 4.21 7.32
N GLY A 157 11.55 4.54 8.61
CA GLY A 157 11.35 5.90 9.11
C GLY A 157 9.90 6.22 9.52
N GLY A 158 8.97 5.31 9.25
CA GLY A 158 7.57 5.39 9.60
C GLY A 158 6.64 4.93 8.48
N THR A 159 5.44 4.50 8.83
CA THR A 159 4.43 3.99 7.91
C THR A 159 3.09 4.65 8.20
N VAL A 160 2.38 5.06 7.15
CA VAL A 160 1.01 5.56 7.27
C VAL A 160 0.05 4.38 7.18
N HIS A 161 -0.69 4.10 8.25
CA HIS A 161 -1.72 3.08 8.29
C HIS A 161 -3.10 3.69 8.15
N ILE A 162 -3.90 3.22 7.18
CA ILE A 162 -5.28 3.65 6.95
C ILE A 162 -6.19 2.45 7.13
N ILE A 163 -7.06 2.49 8.13
CA ILE A 163 -8.01 1.41 8.39
C ILE A 163 -9.38 1.78 7.83
N VAL A 164 -9.85 1.00 6.86
CA VAL A 164 -11.21 1.12 6.31
C VAL A 164 -12.14 0.26 7.13
N ASN A 165 -12.77 0.86 8.13
CA ASN A 165 -13.68 0.19 9.05
C ASN A 165 -15.09 0.08 8.43
N ASN A 166 -15.38 -1.05 7.82
CA ASN A 166 -16.71 -1.38 7.30
C ASN A 166 -17.47 -2.38 8.19
N GLN A 167 -16.89 -2.78 9.31
CA GLN A 167 -17.44 -3.74 10.29
C GLN A 167 -17.75 -5.13 9.71
N LEU A 168 -17.07 -5.52 8.62
CA LEU A 168 -17.22 -6.83 7.99
C LEU A 168 -16.05 -7.74 8.33
N GLY A 169 -16.28 -8.83 9.01
CA GLY A 169 -15.33 -9.89 9.35
C GLY A 169 -15.91 -11.26 9.05
N PHE A 170 -16.20 -11.57 7.77
CA PHE A 170 -16.96 -12.78 7.38
C PHE A 170 -18.30 -12.86 8.12
N THR A 171 -18.48 -13.89 8.95
CA THR A 171 -19.68 -14.13 9.76
C THR A 171 -19.55 -13.64 11.21
N THR A 172 -18.45 -12.95 11.54
CA THR A 172 -18.13 -12.47 12.89
C THR A 172 -18.54 -11.02 13.06
N LEU A 173 -19.31 -10.71 14.09
CA LEU A 173 -19.64 -9.32 14.45
C LEU A 173 -18.41 -8.62 15.04
N PRO A 174 -18.30 -7.28 14.95
CA PRO A 174 -17.18 -6.55 15.53
C PRO A 174 -17.00 -6.77 17.04
N SER A 175 -18.09 -6.95 17.78
CA SER A 175 -18.09 -7.29 19.21
C SER A 175 -17.46 -8.64 19.53
N ASP A 176 -17.49 -9.56 18.58
CA ASP A 176 -16.97 -10.91 18.74
C ASP A 176 -15.59 -11.08 18.09
N GLY A 177 -15.22 -10.14 17.21
CA GLY A 177 -13.97 -10.15 16.45
C GLY A 177 -12.81 -9.43 17.08
N ARG A 178 -13.06 -8.53 18.05
CA ARG A 178 -12.00 -7.79 18.76
C ARG A 178 -12.43 -7.39 20.17
N SER A 179 -11.45 -7.38 21.08
CA SER A 179 -11.68 -6.97 22.48
C SER A 179 -11.65 -5.46 22.66
N THR A 180 -11.09 -4.72 21.72
CA THR A 180 -10.89 -3.28 21.80
C THR A 180 -12.02 -2.50 21.13
N ARG A 181 -12.16 -1.23 21.51
CA ARG A 181 -13.15 -0.34 20.90
C ARG A 181 -12.85 -0.06 19.43
N TYR A 182 -11.59 0.17 19.12
CA TYR A 182 -11.10 0.43 17.76
C TYR A 182 -10.17 -0.69 17.31
N SER A 183 -10.21 -1.03 16.04
CA SER A 183 -9.26 -1.99 15.44
C SER A 183 -7.82 -1.49 15.49
N SER A 184 -7.62 -0.16 15.52
CA SER A 184 -6.31 0.48 15.65
C SER A 184 -5.66 0.35 17.03
N ASP A 185 -6.38 -0.10 18.05
CA ASP A 185 -5.83 -0.21 19.41
C ASP A 185 -4.79 -1.35 19.56
N LEU A 186 -4.49 -2.05 18.44
CA LEU A 186 -3.38 -2.98 18.34
C LEU A 186 -2.02 -2.26 18.21
N ALA A 187 -2.01 -1.05 17.65
CA ALA A 187 -0.80 -0.29 17.33
C ALA A 187 -0.21 0.46 18.54
#